data_ffb192f6e4d11965369054943c64326f
#
_entry.id   ffb192f6e4d11965369054943c64326f
#
_cell.length_a   1.000
_cell.length_b   1.000
_cell.length_c   1.000
_cell.angle_alpha   90.00
_cell.angle_beta   90.00
_cell.angle_gamma   90.00
#
_symmetry.space_group_name_H-M   'P 1'
#
loop_
_entity.id
_entity.type
_entity.pdbx_description
1 polymer ?
#
loop_
_entity_poly.entity_id
_entity_poly.type
_entity_poly.pdbx_seq_one_letter_code
_entity_poly.pdbx_strand_id
1 'polypeptide(L)'
;SDSDLAKLIDQAKTLNFSLGIIPVDNNQIRLREWFMFTDKLEQHIALAFDASTKAIDVLRCNNEVALGSIMLGKTPFLDQRSRTYRQRSESPIRRLFYMLAVLWSLRNLFAIHPFPITLSIGTEYSVKTAITGMVSIENNVTNAAARLINTSISIQDGKVSTLLIAPKSITQYLGFLIKASFSFDKKVNRLPDSMSYVRSNYLRVDSTTTLTYYVDSQKREAETIELELYPEAVQINLPEAYYETQGGQRGGKDTLKLENLPLNEQRLNMIQQRLPMFTHALEEDFKDLFMQLRENAQAHSSFISLMMLSSLVASLGLFLSSPAVIIGAMVLAPLMSPIVSLSMALLRNDHALLKQSLATIAIGIALAIGMAAL
;
A
#
# COMPACT_ATOMS: atom_id res chain seq x y z
N SER A 1 34.31 3.89 -4.60
CA SER A 1 33.06 3.09 -4.58
C SER A 1 31.92 3.89 -3.94
N ASP A 2 30.69 3.40 -4.05
CA ASP A 2 29.51 4.07 -3.45
C ASP A 2 29.70 4.23 -1.92
N SER A 3 30.35 3.25 -1.27
CA SER A 3 30.65 3.30 0.16
C SER A 3 31.69 4.36 0.52
N ASP A 4 32.61 4.65 -0.37
CA ASP A 4 33.66 5.67 -0.12
C ASP A 4 33.03 7.07 -0.26
N LEU A 5 32.10 7.25 -1.21
CA LEU A 5 31.35 8.49 -1.34
C LEU A 5 30.47 8.75 -0.11
N ALA A 6 29.79 7.73 0.41
CA ALA A 6 29.01 7.86 1.63
C ALA A 6 29.88 8.31 2.82
N LYS A 7 31.08 7.75 2.97
CA LYS A 7 32.07 8.17 4.00
C LYS A 7 32.55 9.60 3.79
N LEU A 8 32.81 10.00 2.53
CA LEU A 8 33.22 11.36 2.21
C LEU A 8 32.11 12.38 2.51
N ILE A 9 30.87 12.04 2.25
CA ILE A 9 29.72 12.88 2.59
C ILE A 9 29.59 13.03 4.12
N ASP A 10 29.80 11.96 4.89
CA ASP A 10 29.77 12.02 6.35
C ASP A 10 30.93 12.88 6.90
N GLN A 11 32.10 12.79 6.31
CA GLN A 11 33.24 13.66 6.63
C GLN A 11 32.99 15.12 6.21
N ALA A 12 32.40 15.35 5.04
CA ALA A 12 32.08 16.68 4.57
C ALA A 12 31.10 17.39 5.49
N LYS A 13 30.10 16.65 6.00
CA LYS A 13 29.16 17.14 7.02
C LYS A 13 29.90 17.54 8.31
N THR A 14 30.83 16.70 8.76
CA THR A 14 31.54 16.92 10.03
C THR A 14 32.56 18.08 9.94
N LEU A 15 33.24 18.20 8.81
CA LEU A 15 34.32 19.18 8.59
C LEU A 15 33.85 20.43 7.82
N ASN A 16 32.59 20.47 7.40
CA ASN A 16 31.97 21.60 6.71
C ASN A 16 32.70 22.05 5.44
N PHE A 17 33.03 21.10 4.54
CA PHE A 17 33.63 21.42 3.24
C PHE A 17 32.69 21.03 2.09
N SER A 18 32.84 21.69 0.95
CA SER A 18 32.07 21.41 -0.25
C SER A 18 32.67 20.26 -1.06
N LEU A 19 31.82 19.45 -1.69
CA LEU A 19 32.18 18.30 -2.49
C LEU A 19 31.96 18.53 -3.97
N GLY A 20 32.99 18.30 -4.79
CA GLY A 20 32.87 18.15 -6.24
C GLY A 20 32.95 16.67 -6.62
N ILE A 21 31.96 16.18 -7.37
CA ILE A 21 31.91 14.77 -7.79
C ILE A 21 32.26 14.66 -9.27
N ILE A 22 33.27 13.81 -9.58
CA ILE A 22 33.63 13.48 -10.97
C ILE A 22 33.48 11.96 -11.15
N PRO A 23 32.40 11.48 -11.79
CA PRO A 23 32.22 10.07 -12.10
C PRO A 23 33.09 9.66 -13.28
N VAL A 24 34.29 9.14 -13.00
CA VAL A 24 35.31 8.78 -14.02
C VAL A 24 35.05 7.42 -14.66
N ASP A 25 34.50 6.46 -13.90
CA ASP A 25 34.35 5.07 -14.33
C ASP A 25 32.97 4.80 -14.91
N ASN A 26 32.93 4.12 -16.08
CA ASN A 26 31.68 3.64 -16.69
C ASN A 26 30.94 2.62 -15.83
N ASN A 27 31.61 1.99 -14.87
CA ASN A 27 30.99 1.08 -13.90
C ASN A 27 30.21 1.82 -12.78
N GLN A 28 30.37 3.14 -12.64
CA GLN A 28 29.64 3.98 -11.70
C GLN A 28 28.26 4.44 -12.25
N ILE A 29 27.58 3.55 -12.93
CA ILE A 29 26.24 3.80 -13.54
C ILE A 29 25.26 4.32 -12.49
N ARG A 30 25.31 3.79 -11.27
CA ARG A 30 24.41 4.19 -10.17
C ARG A 30 24.62 5.65 -9.78
N LEU A 31 25.85 6.06 -9.61
CA LEU A 31 26.21 7.41 -9.20
C LEU A 31 25.78 8.44 -10.25
N ARG A 32 25.96 8.10 -11.54
CA ARG A 32 25.47 8.92 -12.65
C ARG A 32 23.94 9.00 -12.68
N GLU A 33 23.26 7.88 -12.44
CA GLU A 33 21.80 7.84 -12.38
C GLU A 33 21.24 8.59 -11.17
N TRP A 34 21.85 8.47 -9.99
CA TRP A 34 21.39 9.14 -8.77
C TRP A 34 21.49 10.65 -8.87
N PHE A 35 22.59 11.15 -9.43
CA PHE A 35 22.89 12.58 -9.53
C PHE A 35 22.69 13.16 -10.92
N MET A 36 22.09 12.40 -11.83
CA MET A 36 21.76 12.83 -13.20
C MET A 36 22.96 13.37 -14.00
N PHE A 37 24.14 12.80 -13.80
CA PHE A 37 25.34 13.16 -14.56
C PHE A 37 25.21 12.73 -16.03
N THR A 38 25.64 13.59 -16.94
CA THR A 38 25.70 13.33 -18.39
C THR A 38 26.84 12.35 -18.72
N ASP A 39 27.00 11.97 -20.00
CA ASP A 39 28.11 11.10 -20.42
C ASP A 39 29.42 11.88 -20.73
N LYS A 40 29.42 13.22 -20.59
CA LYS A 40 30.54 14.07 -20.97
C LYS A 40 31.43 14.41 -19.78
N LEU A 41 32.63 13.82 -19.74
CA LEU A 41 33.60 14.01 -18.67
C LEU A 41 34.03 15.47 -18.48
N GLU A 42 34.19 16.24 -19.59
CA GLU A 42 34.58 17.64 -19.54
C GLU A 42 33.57 18.50 -18.75
N GLN A 43 32.28 18.20 -18.89
CA GLN A 43 31.23 18.90 -18.13
C GLN A 43 31.30 18.56 -16.62
N HIS A 44 31.66 17.32 -16.27
CA HIS A 44 31.82 16.92 -14.88
C HIS A 44 33.00 17.61 -14.21
N ILE A 45 34.12 17.75 -14.94
CA ILE A 45 35.28 18.43 -14.42
C ILE A 45 34.95 19.93 -14.21
N ALA A 46 34.38 20.60 -15.20
CA ALA A 46 33.97 21.99 -15.08
C ALA A 46 33.03 22.20 -13.88
N LEU A 47 32.04 21.32 -13.72
CA LEU A 47 31.08 21.38 -12.61
C LEU A 47 31.73 21.16 -11.26
N ALA A 48 32.69 20.23 -11.14
CA ALA A 48 33.34 19.91 -9.86
C ALA A 48 34.18 21.08 -9.34
N PHE A 49 34.67 21.95 -10.23
CA PHE A 49 35.47 23.13 -9.88
C PHE A 49 34.63 24.43 -9.87
N ASP A 50 33.35 24.36 -10.14
CA ASP A 50 32.46 25.51 -10.07
C ASP A 50 32.30 25.95 -8.61
N ALA A 51 32.30 27.27 -8.39
CA ALA A 51 32.05 27.86 -7.05
C ALA A 51 30.61 27.80 -6.58
N SER A 52 29.67 27.49 -7.47
CA SER A 52 28.24 27.43 -7.17
C SER A 52 27.84 26.11 -6.52
N THR A 53 28.10 25.97 -5.22
CA THR A 53 27.63 24.82 -4.44
C THR A 53 26.21 25.04 -3.93
N LYS A 54 25.44 23.95 -3.83
CA LYS A 54 24.12 23.98 -3.20
C LYS A 54 24.08 22.98 -2.05
N ALA A 55 23.40 23.37 -0.97
CA ALA A 55 23.18 22.50 0.17
C ALA A 55 22.18 21.42 -0.16
N ILE A 56 22.49 20.18 0.17
CA ILE A 56 21.62 19.02 0.04
C ILE A 56 21.35 18.37 1.40
N ASP A 57 20.22 17.71 1.48
CA ASP A 57 19.86 16.90 2.62
C ASP A 57 20.61 15.57 2.58
N VAL A 58 20.93 15.03 3.76
CA VAL A 58 21.65 13.74 3.88
C VAL A 58 20.83 12.79 4.73
N LEU A 59 20.46 11.67 4.12
CA LEU A 59 19.76 10.58 4.81
C LEU A 59 20.76 9.67 5.51
N ARG A 60 20.57 9.44 6.79
CA ARG A 60 21.34 8.49 7.59
C ARG A 60 20.46 7.31 8.00
N CYS A 61 20.99 6.11 7.82
CA CYS A 61 20.39 4.88 8.30
C CYS A 61 21.28 4.27 9.38
N ASN A 62 20.80 4.26 10.61
CA ASN A 62 21.63 3.94 11.79
C ASN A 62 22.88 4.82 11.80
N ASN A 63 24.04 4.22 11.56
CA ASN A 63 25.32 4.94 11.53
C ASN A 63 25.91 5.13 10.12
N GLU A 64 25.17 4.83 9.06
CA GLU A 64 25.63 4.90 7.68
C GLU A 64 24.84 5.93 6.87
N VAL A 65 25.51 6.68 6.00
CA VAL A 65 24.87 7.58 5.04
C VAL A 65 24.30 6.76 3.89
N ALA A 66 23.04 6.97 3.57
CA ALA A 66 22.36 6.38 2.43
C ALA A 66 22.27 7.38 1.28
N LEU A 67 22.76 7.01 0.10
CA LEU A 67 22.80 7.88 -1.08
C LEU A 67 21.60 7.72 -2.00
N GLY A 68 21.02 6.53 -2.05
CA GLY A 68 19.97 6.21 -3.02
C GLY A 68 18.67 5.76 -2.39
N SER A 69 18.69 4.59 -1.78
CA SER A 69 17.47 4.01 -1.18
C SER A 69 17.77 3.00 -0.09
N ILE A 70 16.84 2.90 0.86
CA ILE A 70 16.86 1.91 1.91
C ILE A 70 15.68 0.99 1.69
N MET A 71 15.92 -0.32 1.68
CA MET A 71 14.90 -1.33 1.45
C MET A 71 14.90 -2.35 2.57
N LEU A 72 13.71 -2.69 3.05
CA LEU A 72 13.47 -3.70 4.07
C LEU A 72 12.50 -4.75 3.56
N GLY A 73 12.79 -6.02 3.78
CA GLY A 73 11.93 -7.12 3.39
C GLY A 73 11.86 -7.36 1.88
N LYS A 74 10.73 -7.93 1.41
CA LYS A 74 10.51 -8.21 -0.01
C LYS A 74 9.81 -7.04 -0.68
N THR A 75 10.52 -6.32 -1.51
CA THR A 75 10.03 -5.16 -2.28
C THR A 75 10.12 -5.43 -3.78
N PRO A 76 9.33 -6.38 -4.33
CA PRO A 76 9.41 -6.74 -5.74
C PRO A 76 9.07 -5.55 -6.62
N PHE A 77 9.78 -5.39 -7.74
CA PHE A 77 9.71 -4.29 -8.71
C PHE A 77 10.17 -2.92 -8.22
N LEU A 78 10.42 -2.74 -6.93
CA LEU A 78 10.97 -1.52 -6.39
C LEU A 78 12.50 -1.61 -6.24
N ASP A 79 13.08 -2.80 -6.44
CA ASP A 79 14.53 -3.01 -6.44
C ASP A 79 15.19 -2.39 -7.69
N GLN A 80 16.35 -1.80 -7.51
CA GLN A 80 17.15 -1.19 -8.58
C GLN A 80 17.53 -2.17 -9.70
N ARG A 81 17.62 -3.47 -9.40
CA ARG A 81 17.93 -4.51 -10.40
C ARG A 81 16.86 -4.61 -11.50
N SER A 82 15.62 -4.26 -11.21
CA SER A 82 14.55 -4.28 -12.21
C SER A 82 14.72 -3.19 -13.29
N ARG A 83 15.57 -2.20 -13.04
CA ARG A 83 15.84 -1.07 -13.94
C ARG A 83 16.72 -1.41 -15.13
N THR A 84 17.83 -2.11 -14.88
CA THR A 84 18.76 -2.52 -15.95
C THR A 84 18.08 -3.39 -17.00
N TYR A 85 17.09 -4.17 -16.58
CA TYR A 85 16.23 -4.95 -17.47
C TYR A 85 15.26 -4.08 -18.28
N ARG A 86 14.83 -2.95 -17.74
CA ARG A 86 13.76 -2.13 -18.31
C ARG A 86 14.23 -1.11 -19.33
N GLN A 87 15.34 -0.42 -19.09
CA GLN A 87 15.91 0.57 -20.01
C GLN A 87 16.38 -0.04 -21.34
N ARG A 88 16.68 -1.35 -21.36
CA ARG A 88 17.09 -2.08 -22.57
C ARG A 88 15.94 -2.68 -23.38
N SER A 89 14.68 -2.50 -23.00
CA SER A 89 13.59 -3.27 -23.55
C SER A 89 12.56 -2.47 -24.34
N GLU A 90 12.86 -2.17 -25.59
CA GLU A 90 11.87 -1.74 -26.58
C GLU A 90 11.24 -2.89 -27.39
N SER A 91 11.69 -4.14 -27.23
CA SER A 91 11.18 -5.28 -27.99
C SER A 91 10.00 -5.98 -27.31
N PRO A 92 8.92 -6.35 -28.04
CA PRO A 92 7.74 -7.04 -27.50
C PRO A 92 8.07 -8.40 -26.89
N ILE A 93 9.11 -9.08 -27.38
CA ILE A 93 9.59 -10.36 -26.86
C ILE A 93 10.09 -10.22 -25.42
N ARG A 94 10.75 -9.13 -25.08
CA ARG A 94 11.20 -8.85 -23.70
C ARG A 94 10.06 -8.53 -22.75
N ARG A 95 8.97 -7.91 -23.23
CA ARG A 95 7.75 -7.74 -22.43
C ARG A 95 7.16 -9.08 -22.03
N LEU A 96 7.17 -10.05 -22.94
CA LEU A 96 6.73 -11.41 -22.68
C LEU A 96 7.61 -12.12 -21.64
N PHE A 97 8.94 -12.00 -21.76
CA PHE A 97 9.88 -12.52 -20.73
C PHE A 97 9.72 -11.87 -19.38
N TYR A 98 9.41 -10.57 -19.35
CA TYR A 98 9.11 -9.86 -18.11
C TYR A 98 7.80 -10.36 -17.48
N MET A 99 6.75 -10.56 -18.27
CA MET A 99 5.50 -11.18 -17.80
C MET A 99 5.73 -12.61 -17.29
N LEU A 100 6.57 -13.40 -17.96
CA LEU A 100 6.95 -14.73 -17.49
C LEU A 100 7.77 -14.68 -16.19
N ALA A 101 8.68 -13.72 -16.04
CA ALA A 101 9.41 -13.51 -14.79
C ALA A 101 8.49 -13.06 -13.65
N VAL A 102 7.47 -12.23 -13.94
CA VAL A 102 6.39 -11.89 -13.01
C VAL A 102 5.60 -13.13 -12.62
N LEU A 103 5.18 -13.94 -13.59
CA LEU A 103 4.49 -15.22 -13.35
C LEU A 103 5.36 -16.20 -12.55
N TRP A 104 6.66 -16.26 -12.81
CA TRP A 104 7.58 -17.08 -12.03
C TRP A 104 7.78 -16.55 -10.60
N SER A 105 7.76 -15.24 -10.41
CA SER A 105 7.72 -14.59 -9.10
C SER A 105 6.43 -14.93 -8.32
N LEU A 106 5.32 -15.28 -9.02
CA LEU A 106 4.08 -15.73 -8.41
C LEU A 106 4.24 -17.04 -7.63
N ARG A 107 5.17 -17.89 -8.04
CA ARG A 107 5.49 -19.12 -7.30
C ARG A 107 6.01 -18.84 -5.88
N ASN A 108 6.63 -17.67 -5.68
CA ASN A 108 7.12 -17.22 -4.39
C ASN A 108 6.11 -16.36 -3.61
N LEU A 109 4.93 -16.06 -4.18
CA LEU A 109 3.87 -15.28 -3.50
C LEU A 109 3.34 -16.00 -2.25
N PHE A 110 3.21 -17.33 -2.32
CA PHE A 110 2.80 -18.14 -1.16
C PHE A 110 3.85 -18.20 -0.04
N ALA A 111 5.08 -17.76 -0.32
CA ALA A 111 6.18 -17.66 0.63
C ALA A 111 6.38 -16.24 1.19
N ILE A 112 5.45 -15.32 0.93
CA ILE A 112 5.49 -13.98 1.52
C ILE A 112 4.88 -14.05 2.91
N HIS A 113 5.73 -13.82 3.92
CA HIS A 113 5.29 -13.74 5.31
C HIS A 113 5.40 -12.28 5.74
N PRO A 114 4.31 -11.65 6.13
CA PRO A 114 4.36 -10.37 6.80
C PRO A 114 5.10 -10.50 8.13
N PHE A 115 5.89 -9.53 8.47
CA PHE A 115 6.60 -9.49 9.75
C PHE A 115 6.12 -8.31 10.60
N PRO A 116 6.04 -8.51 11.92
CA PRO A 116 5.58 -7.46 12.83
C PRO A 116 6.65 -6.39 12.98
N ILE A 117 6.22 -5.14 12.95
CA ILE A 117 7.07 -3.98 13.25
C ILE A 117 6.33 -2.99 14.14
N THR A 118 7.09 -2.22 14.89
CA THR A 118 6.63 -0.98 15.50
C THR A 118 7.26 0.17 14.73
N LEU A 119 6.43 0.98 14.10
CA LEU A 119 6.83 2.13 13.32
C LEU A 119 6.66 3.39 14.18
N SER A 120 7.73 4.09 14.48
CA SER A 120 7.70 5.37 15.18
C SER A 120 8.08 6.48 14.20
N ILE A 121 7.23 7.52 14.12
CA ILE A 121 7.35 8.63 13.17
C ILE A 121 7.45 9.92 13.96
N GLY A 122 8.55 10.65 13.77
CA GLY A 122 8.84 11.80 14.62
C GLY A 122 8.95 11.40 16.09
N THR A 123 8.54 12.29 17.00
CA THR A 123 8.61 12.08 18.46
C THR A 123 7.31 11.58 19.09
N GLU A 124 6.17 11.71 18.40
CA GLU A 124 4.85 11.56 19.02
C GLU A 124 4.02 10.39 18.49
N TYR A 125 4.30 9.91 17.31
CA TYR A 125 3.43 8.92 16.65
C TYR A 125 4.08 7.54 16.55
N SER A 126 3.45 6.53 17.15
CA SER A 126 3.91 5.14 17.07
C SER A 126 2.77 4.20 16.72
N VAL A 127 3.01 3.32 15.74
CA VAL A 127 2.02 2.34 15.25
C VAL A 127 2.63 0.95 15.19
N LYS A 128 1.92 -0.02 15.80
CA LYS A 128 2.26 -1.44 15.68
C LYS A 128 1.52 -2.02 14.47
N THR A 129 2.27 -2.50 13.47
CA THR A 129 1.70 -3.03 12.22
C THR A 129 2.46 -4.27 11.74
N ALA A 130 2.01 -4.87 10.64
CA ALA A 130 2.73 -5.93 9.94
C ALA A 130 2.92 -5.52 8.49
N ILE A 131 4.12 -5.65 7.97
CA ILE A 131 4.48 -5.30 6.58
C ILE A 131 5.18 -6.47 5.90
N THR A 132 5.17 -6.47 4.58
CA THR A 132 5.97 -7.40 3.75
C THR A 132 7.24 -6.76 3.24
N GLY A 133 7.28 -5.44 3.20
CA GLY A 133 8.43 -4.67 2.77
C GLY A 133 8.27 -3.17 2.97
N MET A 134 9.40 -2.47 2.95
CA MET A 134 9.48 -1.01 3.06
C MET A 134 10.56 -0.49 2.09
N VAL A 135 10.32 0.65 1.50
CA VAL A 135 11.29 1.37 0.68
C VAL A 135 11.30 2.84 1.07
N SER A 136 12.45 3.32 1.55
CA SER A 136 12.70 4.73 1.83
C SER A 136 13.59 5.33 0.77
N ILE A 137 13.22 6.51 0.28
CA ILE A 137 13.88 7.18 -0.85
C ILE A 137 14.08 8.64 -0.48
N GLU A 138 15.29 9.11 -0.68
CA GLU A 138 15.62 10.53 -0.54
C GLU A 138 16.06 11.12 -1.87
N ASN A 139 17.02 10.49 -2.51
CA ASN A 139 17.73 11.03 -3.66
C ASN A 139 17.38 10.33 -4.99
N ASN A 140 16.72 9.20 -4.97
CA ASN A 140 16.52 8.40 -6.16
C ASN A 140 15.19 8.68 -6.87
N VAL A 141 15.05 9.85 -7.52
CA VAL A 141 13.87 10.24 -8.31
C VAL A 141 13.53 9.24 -9.40
N THR A 142 14.52 8.54 -9.88
CA THR A 142 14.36 7.56 -10.94
C THR A 142 13.92 6.18 -10.43
N ASN A 143 13.85 5.98 -9.11
CA ASN A 143 13.38 4.72 -8.52
C ASN A 143 11.91 4.46 -8.88
N ALA A 144 11.56 3.19 -9.10
CA ALA A 144 10.19 2.79 -9.37
C ALA A 144 9.23 3.19 -8.24
N ALA A 145 9.69 3.16 -6.99
CA ALA A 145 8.91 3.61 -5.84
C ALA A 145 8.64 5.12 -5.86
N ALA A 146 9.59 5.94 -6.30
CA ALA A 146 9.40 7.39 -6.44
C ALA A 146 8.27 7.75 -7.40
N ARG A 147 8.04 6.94 -8.43
CA ARG A 147 6.96 7.13 -9.40
C ARG A 147 5.57 6.81 -8.85
N LEU A 148 5.50 5.95 -7.83
CA LEU A 148 4.25 5.63 -7.14
C LEU A 148 3.83 6.73 -6.16
N ILE A 149 4.80 7.56 -5.75
CA ILE A 149 4.55 8.70 -4.88
C ILE A 149 4.21 9.90 -5.76
N ASN A 150 2.97 10.36 -5.70
CA ASN A 150 2.50 11.50 -6.50
C ASN A 150 2.96 12.87 -5.93
N THR A 151 3.94 12.87 -5.04
CA THR A 151 4.55 14.07 -4.46
C THR A 151 5.96 14.25 -5.03
N SER A 152 6.36 15.49 -5.23
CA SER A 152 7.74 15.81 -5.58
C SER A 152 8.64 15.38 -4.43
N ILE A 153 9.51 14.39 -4.69
CA ILE A 153 10.61 14.03 -3.81
C ILE A 153 11.72 15.02 -4.11
N SER A 154 12.20 15.72 -3.11
CA SER A 154 13.28 16.71 -3.25
C SER A 154 14.33 16.45 -2.18
N ILE A 155 15.59 16.52 -2.57
CA ILE A 155 16.74 16.45 -1.66
C ILE A 155 16.95 17.74 -0.84
N GLN A 156 16.05 18.69 -0.93
CA GLN A 156 16.11 19.98 -0.24
C GLN A 156 14.83 20.25 0.56
N ASP A 157 13.99 19.23 0.76
CA ASP A 157 12.71 19.41 1.46
C ASP A 157 12.75 19.02 2.95
N GLY A 158 13.87 18.45 3.41
CA GLY A 158 14.09 18.06 4.80
C GLY A 158 13.29 16.82 5.22
N LYS A 159 12.82 15.99 4.27
CA LYS A 159 11.95 14.84 4.58
C LYS A 159 12.22 13.62 3.73
N VAL A 160 12.34 12.47 4.38
CA VAL A 160 12.44 11.18 3.70
C VAL A 160 11.07 10.66 3.31
N SER A 161 10.97 10.15 2.10
CA SER A 161 9.77 9.53 1.54
C SER A 161 9.81 8.03 1.67
N THR A 162 8.94 7.45 2.49
CA THR A 162 8.91 6.02 2.79
C THR A 162 7.60 5.39 2.34
N LEU A 163 7.70 4.33 1.54
CA LEU A 163 6.59 3.45 1.14
C LEU A 163 6.61 2.19 1.98
N LEU A 164 5.49 1.86 2.58
CA LEU A 164 5.22 0.64 3.33
C LEU A 164 4.32 -0.26 2.50
N ILE A 165 4.72 -1.53 2.33
CA ILE A 165 3.98 -2.53 1.55
C ILE A 165 3.34 -3.49 2.55
N ALA A 166 2.02 -3.44 2.66
CA ALA A 166 1.23 -4.22 3.61
C ALA A 166 -0.03 -4.79 2.93
N PRO A 167 0.11 -5.74 2.00
CA PRO A 167 -1.04 -6.35 1.34
C PRO A 167 -1.83 -7.21 2.33
N LYS A 168 -3.13 -7.05 2.36
CA LYS A 168 -4.05 -7.81 3.22
C LYS A 168 -4.41 -9.18 2.63
N SER A 169 -4.14 -9.42 1.34
CA SER A 169 -4.37 -10.68 0.63
C SER A 169 -3.43 -10.88 -0.55
N ILE A 170 -3.33 -12.12 -1.02
CA ILE A 170 -2.55 -12.46 -2.21
C ILE A 170 -3.13 -11.78 -3.45
N THR A 171 -4.45 -11.72 -3.59
CA THR A 171 -5.11 -11.04 -4.73
C THR A 171 -4.84 -9.54 -4.75
N GLN A 172 -4.83 -8.88 -3.60
CA GLN A 172 -4.49 -7.47 -3.48
C GLN A 172 -3.02 -7.21 -3.87
N TYR A 173 -2.12 -8.07 -3.41
CA TYR A 173 -0.70 -8.00 -3.77
C TYR A 173 -0.49 -8.24 -5.27
N LEU A 174 -1.17 -9.24 -5.84
CA LEU A 174 -1.14 -9.52 -7.28
C LEU A 174 -1.67 -8.34 -8.10
N GLY A 175 -2.79 -7.76 -7.68
CA GLY A 175 -3.36 -6.56 -8.29
C GLY A 175 -2.37 -5.38 -8.28
N PHE A 176 -1.63 -5.21 -7.18
CA PHE A 176 -0.54 -4.25 -7.09
C PHE A 176 0.58 -4.56 -8.10
N LEU A 177 1.06 -5.81 -8.17
CA LEU A 177 2.11 -6.21 -9.09
C LEU A 177 1.72 -5.99 -10.56
N ILE A 178 0.48 -6.31 -10.92
CA ILE A 178 -0.07 -6.08 -12.26
C ILE A 178 -0.13 -4.58 -12.55
N LYS A 179 -0.73 -3.78 -11.66
CA LYS A 179 -0.79 -2.32 -11.82
C LYS A 179 0.61 -1.71 -11.90
N ALA A 180 1.53 -2.11 -11.03
CA ALA A 180 2.91 -1.67 -11.07
C ALA A 180 3.61 -2.06 -12.38
N SER A 181 3.29 -3.20 -12.97
CA SER A 181 3.85 -3.67 -14.25
C SER A 181 3.35 -2.88 -15.47
N PHE A 182 2.07 -2.47 -15.47
CA PHE A 182 1.44 -1.79 -16.62
C PHE A 182 1.43 -0.25 -16.53
N SER A 183 1.48 0.31 -15.31
CA SER A 183 1.22 1.76 -15.10
C SER A 183 2.47 2.63 -14.99
N PHE A 184 3.61 2.16 -15.41
CA PHE A 184 4.89 2.83 -15.17
C PHE A 184 5.12 4.14 -15.93
N ASP A 185 4.31 4.46 -16.93
CA ASP A 185 4.40 5.73 -17.66
C ASP A 185 3.39 6.80 -17.22
N LYS A 186 2.43 6.43 -16.37
CA LYS A 186 1.41 7.36 -15.88
C LYS A 186 1.58 7.59 -14.38
N LYS A 187 1.56 8.86 -13.95
CA LYS A 187 1.48 9.22 -12.52
C LYS A 187 0.26 8.55 -11.91
N VAL A 188 0.46 7.75 -10.88
CA VAL A 188 -0.63 7.06 -10.19
C VAL A 188 -1.31 8.08 -9.28
N ASN A 189 -2.54 8.48 -9.60
CA ASN A 189 -3.29 9.48 -8.83
C ASN A 189 -3.71 9.01 -7.43
N ARG A 190 -3.72 7.70 -7.16
CA ARG A 190 -4.03 7.12 -5.85
C ARG A 190 -3.08 5.97 -5.55
N LEU A 191 -2.55 5.96 -4.32
CA LEU A 191 -1.77 4.83 -3.82
C LEU A 191 -2.64 3.56 -3.86
N PRO A 192 -2.06 2.42 -4.26
CA PRO A 192 -2.75 1.12 -4.13
C PRO A 192 -3.10 0.82 -2.67
N ASP A 193 -4.23 0.14 -2.44
CA ASP A 193 -4.72 -0.22 -1.09
C ASP A 193 -3.77 -1.14 -0.30
N SER A 194 -2.77 -1.73 -0.97
CA SER A 194 -1.70 -2.52 -0.37
C SER A 194 -0.51 -1.69 0.11
N MET A 195 -0.57 -0.37 -0.04
CA MET A 195 0.53 0.52 0.26
C MET A 195 0.11 1.66 1.19
N SER A 196 1.05 2.04 2.03
CA SER A 196 0.98 3.23 2.87
C SER A 196 2.20 4.11 2.64
N TYR A 197 2.06 5.40 2.89
CA TYR A 197 3.07 6.39 2.62
C TYR A 197 3.33 7.25 3.85
N VAL A 198 4.60 7.43 4.16
CA VAL A 198 5.09 8.29 5.24
C VAL A 198 6.12 9.24 4.68
N ARG A 199 5.99 10.52 5.01
CA ARG A 199 6.99 11.54 4.72
C ARG A 199 7.31 12.29 6.01
N SER A 200 8.50 12.07 6.54
CA SER A 200 8.95 12.64 7.82
C SER A 200 10.47 12.81 7.80
N ASN A 201 11.00 13.60 8.71
CA ASN A 201 12.45 13.77 8.89
C ASN A 201 13.07 12.66 9.76
N TYR A 202 12.26 11.96 10.55
CA TYR A 202 12.68 10.86 11.41
C TYR A 202 11.70 9.69 11.33
N LEU A 203 12.23 8.49 11.12
CA LEU A 203 11.48 7.26 11.08
C LEU A 203 12.28 6.16 11.78
N ARG A 204 11.68 5.50 12.75
CA ARG A 204 12.26 4.34 13.44
C ARG A 204 11.38 3.12 13.25
N VAL A 205 12.03 2.02 12.91
CA VAL A 205 11.39 0.70 12.74
C VAL A 205 12.02 -0.26 13.73
N ASP A 206 11.22 -0.69 14.71
CA ASP A 206 11.63 -1.69 15.69
C ASP A 206 10.95 -3.03 15.38
N SER A 207 11.69 -4.13 15.51
CA SER A 207 11.18 -5.49 15.37
C SER A 207 11.63 -6.36 16.52
N THR A 208 10.85 -7.38 16.83
CA THR A 208 11.23 -8.42 17.80
C THR A 208 12.18 -9.47 17.23
N THR A 209 12.40 -9.43 15.91
CA THR A 209 13.29 -10.36 15.21
C THR A 209 14.29 -9.55 14.37
N THR A 210 15.47 -10.10 14.18
CA THR A 210 16.49 -9.48 13.32
C THR A 210 15.97 -9.32 11.91
N LEU A 211 15.93 -8.08 11.43
CA LEU A 211 15.49 -7.71 10.09
C LEU A 211 16.68 -7.64 9.14
N THR A 212 16.51 -8.22 7.96
CA THR A 212 17.45 -8.03 6.86
C THR A 212 17.02 -6.83 6.03
N TYR A 213 17.87 -5.82 5.92
CA TYR A 213 17.61 -4.64 5.11
C TYR A 213 18.80 -4.31 4.21
N TYR A 214 18.60 -3.44 3.25
CA TYR A 214 19.59 -3.05 2.26
C TYR A 214 19.72 -1.52 2.24
N VAL A 215 20.93 -1.03 2.45
CA VAL A 215 21.31 0.38 2.25
C VAL A 215 22.09 0.46 0.95
N ASP A 216 21.57 1.17 -0.04
CA ASP A 216 22.19 1.30 -1.37
C ASP A 216 22.65 -0.05 -1.99
N SER A 217 21.82 -1.09 -1.79
CA SER A 217 22.05 -2.49 -2.21
C SER A 217 23.07 -3.27 -1.39
N GLN A 218 23.62 -2.72 -0.32
CA GLN A 218 24.44 -3.46 0.63
C GLN A 218 23.58 -4.07 1.73
N LYS A 219 23.71 -5.38 1.93
CA LYS A 219 22.94 -6.11 2.93
C LYS A 219 23.41 -5.75 4.34
N ARG A 220 22.46 -5.48 5.22
CA ARG A 220 22.63 -5.23 6.66
C ARG A 220 21.59 -6.02 7.44
N GLU A 221 21.85 -6.20 8.73
CA GLU A 221 20.97 -6.88 9.66
C GLU A 221 20.91 -6.10 10.98
N ALA A 222 19.70 -5.80 11.45
CA ALA A 222 19.47 -5.15 12.74
C ALA A 222 18.05 -5.44 13.24
N GLU A 223 17.82 -5.25 14.53
CA GLU A 223 16.48 -5.31 15.16
C GLU A 223 15.79 -3.95 15.12
N THR A 224 16.59 -2.88 15.11
CA THR A 224 16.13 -1.50 15.03
C THR A 224 16.76 -0.82 13.83
N ILE A 225 15.96 -0.14 13.02
CA ILE A 225 16.40 0.65 11.87
C ILE A 225 15.93 2.07 12.10
N GLU A 226 16.87 2.98 12.24
CA GLU A 226 16.62 4.42 12.42
C GLU A 226 17.00 5.16 11.15
N LEU A 227 16.04 5.92 10.62
CA LEU A 227 16.20 6.79 9.47
C LEU A 227 16.10 8.22 9.96
N GLU A 228 17.17 8.96 9.81
CA GLU A 228 17.22 10.36 10.20
C GLU A 228 17.72 11.20 9.04
N LEU A 229 16.99 12.25 8.72
CA LEU A 229 17.35 13.17 7.68
C LEU A 229 17.96 14.43 8.29
N TYR A 230 19.14 14.77 7.81
CA TYR A 230 19.84 15.99 8.16
C TYR A 230 19.65 17.00 7.03
N PRO A 231 18.83 18.05 7.23
CA PRO A 231 18.62 19.05 6.20
C PRO A 231 19.86 19.90 5.98
N GLU A 232 20.12 20.26 4.73
CA GLU A 232 21.24 21.14 4.31
C GLU A 232 22.61 20.71 4.84
N ALA A 233 22.83 19.42 5.01
CA ALA A 233 23.97 18.89 5.74
C ALA A 233 25.30 19.01 4.98
N VAL A 234 25.28 19.02 3.65
CA VAL A 234 26.50 19.04 2.83
C VAL A 234 26.30 19.93 1.61
N GLN A 235 27.32 20.69 1.27
CA GLN A 235 27.37 21.48 0.05
C GLN A 235 28.02 20.68 -1.08
N ILE A 236 27.30 20.56 -2.21
CA ILE A 236 27.74 19.71 -3.31
C ILE A 236 27.46 20.39 -4.67
N ASN A 237 28.34 20.14 -5.63
CA ASN A 237 28.15 20.55 -7.01
C ASN A 237 27.48 19.45 -7.80
N LEU A 238 26.23 19.67 -8.20
CA LEU A 238 25.44 18.74 -9.03
C LEU A 238 24.97 19.45 -10.31
N PRO A 239 24.66 18.68 -11.38
CA PRO A 239 24.11 19.24 -12.62
C PRO A 239 22.84 20.04 -12.38
N GLU A 240 22.65 21.15 -13.10
CA GLU A 240 21.46 22.01 -12.96
C GLU A 240 20.17 21.24 -13.21
N ALA A 241 20.15 20.33 -14.17
CA ALA A 241 19.04 19.41 -14.44
C ALA A 241 18.59 18.61 -13.22
N TYR A 242 19.49 18.33 -12.28
CA TYR A 242 19.17 17.65 -11.04
C TYR A 242 18.30 18.52 -10.12
N TYR A 243 18.66 19.79 -9.99
CA TYR A 243 17.90 20.74 -9.16
C TYR A 243 16.56 21.13 -9.78
N GLU A 244 16.48 21.27 -11.10
CA GLU A 244 15.23 21.54 -11.81
C GLU A 244 14.21 20.44 -11.64
N THR A 245 14.66 19.18 -11.69
CA THR A 245 13.79 18.01 -11.55
C THR A 245 13.31 17.81 -10.11
N GLN A 246 14.04 18.34 -9.14
CA GLN A 246 13.85 18.11 -7.71
C GLN A 246 13.32 19.32 -6.94
N GLY A 247 12.98 20.41 -7.62
CA GLY A 247 12.49 21.64 -7.01
C GLY A 247 11.22 21.43 -6.18
N GLY A 248 11.38 21.00 -4.92
CA GLY A 248 10.32 20.89 -3.94
C GLY A 248 10.28 22.12 -3.03
N GLN A 249 9.10 22.52 -2.59
CA GLN A 249 8.96 23.58 -1.57
C GLN A 249 9.48 23.06 -0.22
N ARG A 250 10.40 23.82 0.38
CA ARG A 250 10.86 23.60 1.76
C ARG A 250 9.72 23.72 2.77
N GLY A 251 9.74 22.93 3.83
CA GLY A 251 8.88 23.13 4.99
C GLY A 251 7.46 22.57 4.89
N GLY A 252 7.22 21.60 4.01
CA GLY A 252 5.95 20.86 4.01
C GLY A 252 5.69 20.16 5.34
N LYS A 253 4.41 20.06 5.76
CA LYS A 253 4.01 19.25 6.94
C LYS A 253 4.31 17.77 6.71
N ASP A 254 4.49 17.01 7.80
CA ASP A 254 4.57 15.56 7.72
C ASP A 254 3.30 15.00 7.06
N THR A 255 3.50 14.07 6.15
CA THR A 255 2.39 13.45 5.45
C THR A 255 2.31 11.99 5.87
N LEU A 256 1.22 11.63 6.52
CA LEU A 256 0.94 10.29 6.98
C LEU A 256 -0.30 9.76 6.26
N LYS A 257 -0.13 8.78 5.37
CA LYS A 257 -1.21 8.04 4.73
C LYS A 257 -1.11 6.58 5.16
N LEU A 258 -1.62 6.28 6.35
CA LEU A 258 -1.48 5.00 7.02
C LEU A 258 -2.78 4.17 7.02
N GLU A 259 -3.83 4.65 6.36
CA GLU A 259 -5.18 4.04 6.32
C GLU A 259 -5.16 2.58 5.85
N ASN A 260 -4.19 2.21 5.02
CA ASN A 260 -4.07 0.87 4.47
C ASN A 260 -3.26 -0.11 5.34
N LEU A 261 -2.63 0.36 6.43
CA LEU A 261 -1.86 -0.51 7.31
C LEU A 261 -2.77 -1.45 8.12
N PRO A 262 -2.39 -2.72 8.26
CA PRO A 262 -3.09 -3.66 9.13
C PRO A 262 -2.86 -3.29 10.59
N LEU A 263 -3.94 -3.03 11.31
CA LEU A 263 -3.95 -2.69 12.73
C LEU A 263 -4.66 -3.79 13.54
N ASN A 264 -4.43 -3.80 14.85
CA ASN A 264 -5.13 -4.67 15.81
C ASN A 264 -5.25 -6.14 15.36
N GLU A 265 -6.46 -6.65 15.20
CA GLU A 265 -6.75 -8.05 14.84
C GLU A 265 -6.21 -8.42 13.44
N GLN A 266 -6.28 -7.50 12.48
CA GLN A 266 -5.71 -7.74 11.15
C GLN A 266 -4.23 -8.05 11.23
N ARG A 267 -3.49 -7.30 12.04
CA ARG A 267 -2.06 -7.52 12.27
C ARG A 267 -1.79 -8.90 12.85
N LEU A 268 -2.54 -9.30 13.87
CA LEU A 268 -2.38 -10.60 14.53
C LEU A 268 -2.64 -11.75 13.56
N ASN A 269 -3.71 -11.67 12.79
CA ASN A 269 -4.06 -12.67 11.76
C ASN A 269 -2.98 -12.78 10.69
N MET A 270 -2.42 -11.66 10.23
CA MET A 270 -1.37 -11.65 9.22
C MET A 270 -0.03 -12.21 9.72
N ILE A 271 0.28 -12.09 11.00
CA ILE A 271 1.52 -12.63 11.60
C ILE A 271 1.38 -14.14 11.84
N GLN A 272 0.22 -14.59 12.33
CA GLN A 272 -0.01 -15.98 12.69
C GLN A 272 -0.31 -16.89 11.50
N GLN A 273 -0.91 -16.34 10.45
CA GLN A 273 -1.33 -17.10 9.28
C GLN A 273 -0.60 -16.60 8.03
N ARG A 274 -0.54 -17.45 7.00
CA ARG A 274 -0.12 -17.02 5.67
C ARG A 274 -1.13 -16.03 5.13
N LEU A 275 -0.69 -15.11 4.26
CA LEU A 275 -1.60 -14.20 3.57
C LEU A 275 -2.77 -14.96 2.95
N PRO A 276 -4.02 -14.62 3.29
CA PRO A 276 -5.18 -15.27 2.71
C PRO A 276 -5.26 -14.98 1.21
N MET A 277 -5.89 -15.86 0.45
CA MET A 277 -6.04 -15.69 -1.00
C MET A 277 -6.87 -14.45 -1.33
N PHE A 278 -7.95 -14.23 -0.57
CA PHE A 278 -8.84 -13.07 -0.66
C PHE A 278 -8.83 -12.28 0.64
N THR A 279 -9.10 -11.00 0.58
CA THR A 279 -9.29 -10.18 1.78
C THR A 279 -10.50 -10.68 2.55
N HIS A 280 -10.25 -11.14 3.77
CA HIS A 280 -11.36 -11.37 4.71
C HIS A 280 -11.80 -9.99 5.21
N ALA A 281 -13.07 -9.71 5.03
CA ALA A 281 -13.66 -8.55 5.65
C ALA A 281 -13.72 -8.77 7.16
N LEU A 282 -13.32 -7.77 7.91
CA LEU A 282 -13.28 -7.85 9.38
C LEU A 282 -14.69 -7.74 9.97
N GLU A 283 -14.83 -8.20 11.20
CA GLU A 283 -16.06 -7.98 11.97
C GLU A 283 -16.42 -6.49 12.08
N GLU A 284 -15.43 -5.63 12.21
CA GLU A 284 -15.61 -4.17 12.27
C GLU A 284 -16.22 -3.60 10.98
N ASP A 285 -15.78 -4.09 9.82
CA ASP A 285 -16.33 -3.68 8.51
C ASP A 285 -17.77 -4.13 8.30
N PHE A 286 -18.19 -5.18 9.02
CA PHE A 286 -19.56 -5.72 8.98
C PHE A 286 -20.44 -5.26 10.12
N LYS A 287 -19.94 -4.47 11.06
CA LYS A 287 -20.73 -4.03 12.20
C LYS A 287 -22.03 -3.35 11.79
N ASP A 288 -21.95 -2.47 10.81
CA ASP A 288 -23.12 -1.77 10.26
C ASP A 288 -24.04 -2.72 9.50
N LEU A 289 -23.46 -3.65 8.72
CA LEU A 289 -24.22 -4.69 8.04
C LEU A 289 -24.94 -5.61 9.05
N PHE A 290 -24.27 -5.98 10.15
CA PHE A 290 -24.88 -6.80 11.20
C PHE A 290 -26.01 -6.08 11.91
N MET A 291 -25.87 -4.78 12.17
CA MET A 291 -26.97 -4.00 12.75
C MET A 291 -28.17 -3.98 11.79
N GLN A 292 -27.96 -3.76 10.50
CA GLN A 292 -29.01 -3.81 9.49
C GLN A 292 -29.66 -5.21 9.36
N LEU A 293 -28.84 -6.28 9.38
CA LEU A 293 -29.36 -7.65 9.32
C LEU A 293 -30.16 -8.01 10.56
N ARG A 294 -29.76 -7.55 11.73
CA ARG A 294 -30.48 -7.74 13.00
C ARG A 294 -31.79 -6.96 13.02
N GLU A 295 -31.78 -5.76 12.49
CA GLU A 295 -32.98 -4.93 12.32
C GLU A 295 -33.96 -5.56 11.31
N ASN A 296 -33.45 -6.04 10.18
CA ASN A 296 -34.21 -6.73 9.15
C ASN A 296 -34.72 -8.13 9.55
N ALA A 297 -34.13 -8.73 10.57
CA ALA A 297 -34.57 -10.00 11.13
C ALA A 297 -35.89 -9.87 11.94
N GLN A 298 -36.26 -8.67 12.35
CA GLN A 298 -37.45 -8.43 13.17
C GLN A 298 -38.71 -8.24 12.31
N ALA A 299 -39.81 -8.81 12.77
CA ALA A 299 -41.13 -8.60 12.14
C ALA A 299 -41.69 -7.21 12.50
N HIS A 300 -41.23 -6.19 11.81
CA HIS A 300 -41.76 -4.82 11.95
C HIS A 300 -43.14 -4.69 11.37
N SER A 301 -43.92 -3.67 11.76
CA SER A 301 -45.25 -3.40 11.25
C SER A 301 -45.28 -3.25 9.71
N SER A 302 -44.22 -2.68 9.12
CA SER A 302 -44.04 -2.59 7.67
C SER A 302 -43.91 -3.95 7.00
N PHE A 303 -43.17 -4.90 7.60
CA PHE A 303 -43.09 -6.28 7.13
C PHE A 303 -44.45 -6.96 7.09
N ILE A 304 -45.22 -6.84 8.18
CA ILE A 304 -46.57 -7.44 8.30
C ILE A 304 -47.50 -6.85 7.27
N SER A 305 -47.56 -5.52 7.12
CA SER A 305 -48.45 -4.86 6.15
C SER A 305 -48.11 -5.20 4.70
N LEU A 306 -46.80 -5.26 4.35
CA LEU A 306 -46.38 -5.67 3.01
C LEU A 306 -46.64 -7.15 2.73
N MET A 307 -46.53 -8.03 3.72
CA MET A 307 -46.88 -9.45 3.58
C MET A 307 -48.38 -9.63 3.36
N MET A 308 -49.25 -8.93 4.09
CA MET A 308 -50.67 -8.96 3.87
C MET A 308 -51.05 -8.45 2.48
N LEU A 309 -50.50 -7.31 2.09
CA LEU A 309 -50.79 -6.73 0.76
C LEU A 309 -50.31 -7.63 -0.37
N SER A 310 -49.09 -8.17 -0.26
CA SER A 310 -48.54 -9.11 -1.23
C SER A 310 -49.40 -10.37 -1.37
N SER A 311 -49.86 -10.95 -0.25
CA SER A 311 -50.71 -12.13 -0.26
C SER A 311 -52.08 -11.86 -0.92
N LEU A 312 -52.69 -10.70 -0.65
CA LEU A 312 -53.93 -10.28 -1.32
C LEU A 312 -53.74 -10.12 -2.82
N VAL A 313 -52.67 -9.43 -3.25
CA VAL A 313 -52.37 -9.26 -4.68
C VAL A 313 -52.11 -10.60 -5.36
N ALA A 314 -51.39 -11.52 -4.70
CA ALA A 314 -51.15 -12.86 -5.22
C ALA A 314 -52.44 -13.65 -5.39
N SER A 315 -53.36 -13.62 -4.41
CA SER A 315 -54.67 -14.27 -4.47
C SER A 315 -55.51 -13.70 -5.59
N LEU A 316 -55.59 -12.38 -5.76
CA LEU A 316 -56.27 -11.73 -6.88
C LEU A 316 -55.63 -12.10 -8.23
N GLY A 317 -54.32 -12.22 -8.30
CA GLY A 317 -53.60 -12.67 -9.49
C GLY A 317 -53.97 -14.11 -9.90
N LEU A 318 -54.21 -14.99 -8.93
CA LEU A 318 -54.70 -16.34 -9.15
C LEU A 318 -56.15 -16.33 -9.70
N PHE A 319 -57.03 -15.54 -9.11
CA PHE A 319 -58.39 -15.39 -9.61
C PHE A 319 -58.46 -14.83 -11.04
N LEU A 320 -57.58 -13.89 -11.36
CA LEU A 320 -57.47 -13.29 -12.68
C LEU A 320 -56.70 -14.14 -13.68
N SER A 321 -56.15 -15.28 -13.27
CA SER A 321 -55.24 -16.12 -14.05
C SER A 321 -54.09 -15.33 -14.70
N SER A 322 -53.59 -14.31 -14.01
CA SER A 322 -52.56 -13.40 -14.50
C SER A 322 -51.20 -13.68 -13.88
N PRO A 323 -50.28 -14.35 -14.60
CA PRO A 323 -48.94 -14.61 -14.11
C PRO A 323 -48.17 -13.33 -13.78
N ALA A 324 -48.42 -12.24 -14.51
CA ALA A 324 -47.74 -10.97 -14.29
C ALA A 324 -48.04 -10.35 -12.91
N VAL A 325 -49.30 -10.46 -12.46
CA VAL A 325 -49.75 -9.98 -11.14
C VAL A 325 -49.15 -10.83 -10.04
N ILE A 326 -49.05 -12.16 -10.23
CA ILE A 326 -48.43 -13.07 -9.26
C ILE A 326 -46.95 -12.77 -9.09
N ILE A 327 -46.22 -12.55 -10.20
CA ILE A 327 -44.80 -12.17 -10.16
C ILE A 327 -44.62 -10.82 -9.44
N GLY A 328 -45.49 -9.84 -9.71
CA GLY A 328 -45.50 -8.56 -9.02
C GLY A 328 -45.69 -8.70 -7.50
N ALA A 329 -46.61 -9.59 -7.08
CA ALA A 329 -46.81 -9.90 -5.68
C ALA A 329 -45.56 -10.53 -5.02
N MET A 330 -44.88 -11.44 -5.71
CA MET A 330 -43.62 -12.04 -5.21
C MET A 330 -42.54 -10.99 -4.94
N VAL A 331 -42.43 -9.97 -5.79
CA VAL A 331 -41.44 -8.88 -5.61
C VAL A 331 -41.81 -7.99 -4.42
N LEU A 332 -43.09 -7.81 -4.14
CA LEU A 332 -43.60 -7.03 -3.00
C LEU A 332 -43.38 -7.75 -1.67
N ALA A 333 -43.30 -9.08 -1.65
CA ALA A 333 -43.13 -9.87 -0.44
C ALA A 333 -41.74 -9.66 0.17
N PRO A 334 -41.62 -9.11 1.39
CA PRO A 334 -40.33 -8.75 1.99
C PRO A 334 -39.63 -9.94 2.68
N LEU A 335 -39.74 -11.16 2.13
CA LEU A 335 -39.14 -12.38 2.72
C LEU A 335 -37.64 -12.47 2.53
N MET A 336 -37.08 -11.74 1.57
CA MET A 336 -35.67 -11.82 1.25
C MET A 336 -34.78 -11.37 2.41
N SER A 337 -35.15 -10.30 3.12
CA SER A 337 -34.38 -9.76 4.26
C SER A 337 -34.22 -10.77 5.41
N PRO A 338 -35.30 -11.40 5.96
CA PRO A 338 -35.16 -12.37 7.02
C PRO A 338 -34.46 -13.68 6.57
N ILE A 339 -34.53 -14.05 5.28
CA ILE A 339 -33.82 -15.20 4.73
C ILE A 339 -32.32 -14.94 4.71
N VAL A 340 -31.89 -13.75 4.27
CA VAL A 340 -30.46 -13.35 4.29
C VAL A 340 -29.96 -13.29 5.73
N SER A 341 -30.73 -12.74 6.66
CA SER A 341 -30.39 -12.69 8.08
C SER A 341 -30.28 -14.10 8.68
N LEU A 342 -31.16 -15.03 8.28
CA LEU A 342 -31.10 -16.44 8.70
C LEU A 342 -29.82 -17.13 8.19
N SER A 343 -29.45 -16.96 6.94
CA SER A 343 -28.26 -17.55 6.37
C SER A 343 -26.98 -17.05 7.06
N MET A 344 -26.94 -15.77 7.43
CA MET A 344 -25.84 -15.18 8.15
C MET A 344 -25.77 -15.66 9.60
N ALA A 345 -26.91 -15.82 10.24
CA ALA A 345 -27.03 -16.39 11.60
C ALA A 345 -26.47 -17.82 11.65
N LEU A 346 -26.77 -18.63 10.63
CA LEU A 346 -26.23 -19.99 10.50
C LEU A 346 -24.70 -19.98 10.32
N LEU A 347 -24.20 -19.09 9.46
CA LEU A 347 -22.78 -18.99 9.16
C LEU A 347 -21.95 -18.61 10.42
N ARG A 348 -22.53 -17.74 11.28
CA ARG A 348 -21.86 -17.27 12.50
C ARG A 348 -22.22 -18.01 13.76
N ASN A 349 -23.11 -18.97 13.70
CA ASN A 349 -23.64 -19.67 14.86
C ASN A 349 -24.28 -18.73 15.91
N ASP A 350 -24.91 -17.63 15.45
CA ASP A 350 -25.64 -16.69 16.31
C ASP A 350 -27.06 -17.20 16.54
N HIS A 351 -27.26 -17.91 17.65
CA HIS A 351 -28.56 -18.50 18.02
C HIS A 351 -29.66 -17.45 18.24
N ALA A 352 -29.32 -16.22 18.65
CA ALA A 352 -30.31 -15.18 18.88
C ALA A 352 -30.87 -14.67 17.55
N LEU A 353 -30.01 -14.34 16.60
CA LEU A 353 -30.37 -13.91 15.25
C LEU A 353 -31.10 -15.02 14.48
N LEU A 354 -30.66 -16.28 14.64
CA LEU A 354 -31.27 -17.45 14.03
C LEU A 354 -32.74 -17.62 14.48
N LYS A 355 -32.98 -17.59 15.79
CA LYS A 355 -34.34 -17.72 16.35
C LYS A 355 -35.27 -16.58 15.88
N GLN A 356 -34.73 -15.37 15.84
CA GLN A 356 -35.50 -14.19 15.44
C GLN A 356 -35.87 -14.23 13.95
N SER A 357 -34.92 -14.53 13.08
CA SER A 357 -35.17 -14.66 11.63
C SER A 357 -36.14 -15.78 11.31
N LEU A 358 -36.00 -16.92 11.99
CA LEU A 358 -36.89 -18.07 11.82
C LEU A 358 -38.32 -17.74 12.25
N ALA A 359 -38.48 -17.05 13.38
CA ALA A 359 -39.80 -16.59 13.84
C ALA A 359 -40.45 -15.62 12.85
N THR A 360 -39.70 -14.66 12.30
CA THR A 360 -40.19 -13.71 11.32
C THR A 360 -40.65 -14.41 10.02
N ILE A 361 -39.90 -15.39 9.52
CA ILE A 361 -40.24 -16.19 8.37
C ILE A 361 -41.53 -17.01 8.66
N ALA A 362 -41.62 -17.64 9.84
CA ALA A 362 -42.82 -18.40 10.23
C ALA A 362 -44.05 -17.51 10.33
N ILE A 363 -43.97 -16.31 10.88
CA ILE A 363 -45.04 -15.31 10.92
C ILE A 363 -45.48 -14.93 9.51
N GLY A 364 -44.49 -14.65 8.60
CA GLY A 364 -44.77 -14.31 7.21
C GLY A 364 -45.56 -15.42 6.47
N ILE A 365 -45.13 -16.68 6.64
CA ILE A 365 -45.84 -17.84 6.04
C ILE A 365 -47.24 -17.99 6.63
N ALA A 366 -47.38 -17.88 7.96
CA ALA A 366 -48.69 -17.98 8.60
C ALA A 366 -49.67 -16.89 8.11
N LEU A 367 -49.18 -15.65 7.95
CA LEU A 367 -49.95 -14.53 7.38
C LEU A 367 -50.36 -14.81 5.94
N ALA A 368 -49.43 -15.32 5.12
CA ALA A 368 -49.74 -15.65 3.73
C ALA A 368 -50.82 -16.72 3.60
N ILE A 369 -50.71 -17.79 4.39
CA ILE A 369 -51.73 -18.86 4.43
C ILE A 369 -53.09 -18.33 4.94
N GLY A 370 -53.08 -17.53 6.02
CA GLY A 370 -54.29 -16.93 6.57
C GLY A 370 -55.01 -16.03 5.59
N MET A 371 -54.26 -15.21 4.85
CA MET A 371 -54.83 -14.31 3.81
C MET A 371 -55.33 -15.07 2.57
N ALA A 372 -54.68 -16.19 2.22
CA ALA A 372 -55.11 -17.03 1.10
C ALA A 372 -56.38 -17.89 1.43
N ALA A 373 -56.66 -18.12 2.71
CA ALA A 373 -57.81 -18.87 3.16
C ALA A 373 -59.08 -18.00 3.35
N LEU A 374 -58.93 -16.68 3.31
CA LEU A 374 -60.03 -15.69 3.38
C LEU A 374 -60.63 -15.47 1.97
#